data_f198fc0a2b670e1b7336029f7f7c5490
#
_entry.id   f198fc0a2b670e1b7336029f7f7c5490
#
_cell.length_a   1.000
_cell.length_b   1.000
_cell.length_c   1.000
_cell.angle_alpha   90.00
_cell.angle_beta   90.00
_cell.angle_gamma   90.00
#
_symmetry.space_group_name_H-M   'P 1'
#
loop_
_entity.id
_entity.type
_entity.pdbx_description
1 polymer ?
#
loop_
_entity_poly.entity_id
_entity_poly.type
_entity_poly.pdbx_seq_one_letter_code
_entity_poly.pdbx_strand_id
1 'polypeptide(L)'
;MKKLVQKDKHLRNSFVVNENKHTILKSLVKNKNLSKLTRWNASWLLTNFFTLHNPTTFSNRCVVSARKNILNKHFKLSRLSLLKIARKGLIFGLKKSM
;
A
#
# COMPACT_ATOMS: atom_id res chain seq x y z
N MET A 1 -2.73 2.79 -18.37
CA MET A 1 -2.84 3.54 -17.10
C MET A 1 -4.03 3.13 -16.26
N LYS A 2 -5.23 3.06 -16.83
CA LYS A 2 -6.42 2.60 -16.08
C LYS A 2 -6.24 1.22 -15.48
N LYS A 3 -5.62 0.29 -16.20
CA LYS A 3 -5.36 -1.08 -15.73
C LYS A 3 -4.45 -1.10 -14.49
N LEU A 4 -3.42 -0.27 -14.46
CA LEU A 4 -2.49 -0.20 -13.33
C LEU A 4 -3.16 0.36 -12.08
N VAL A 5 -3.99 1.38 -12.24
CA VAL A 5 -4.74 1.97 -11.13
C VAL A 5 -5.76 0.97 -10.58
N GLN A 6 -6.46 0.25 -11.45
CA GLN A 6 -7.42 -0.78 -11.03
C GLN A 6 -6.73 -1.93 -10.30
N LYS A 7 -5.59 -2.38 -10.80
CA LYS A 7 -4.80 -3.42 -10.14
C LYS A 7 -4.34 -2.99 -8.75
N ASP A 8 -3.86 -1.75 -8.63
CA ASP A 8 -3.43 -1.18 -7.35
C ASP A 8 -4.60 -1.11 -6.36
N LYS A 9 -5.75 -0.63 -6.80
CA LYS A 9 -6.98 -0.59 -5.98
C LYS A 9 -7.39 -1.98 -5.52
N HIS A 10 -7.33 -2.95 -6.42
CA HIS A 10 -7.68 -4.33 -6.10
C HIS A 10 -6.76 -4.91 -5.03
N LEU A 11 -5.45 -4.69 -5.14
CA LEU A 11 -4.47 -5.14 -4.15
C LEU A 11 -4.73 -4.50 -2.78
N ARG A 12 -4.99 -3.21 -2.74
CA ARG A 12 -5.27 -2.48 -1.51
C ARG A 12 -6.56 -2.94 -0.85
N ASN A 13 -7.61 -3.15 -1.62
CA ASN A 13 -8.89 -3.66 -1.12
C ASN A 13 -8.76 -5.07 -0.58
N SER A 14 -8.01 -5.94 -1.26
CA SER A 14 -7.72 -7.30 -0.78
C SER A 14 -7.02 -7.27 0.57
N PHE A 15 -6.04 -6.39 0.73
CA PHE A 15 -5.34 -6.24 2.00
C PHE A 15 -6.27 -5.76 3.11
N VAL A 16 -7.09 -4.73 2.85
CA VAL A 16 -8.02 -4.18 3.84
C VAL A 16 -9.01 -5.24 4.33
N VAL A 17 -9.56 -6.04 3.42
CA VAL A 17 -10.51 -7.11 3.78
C VAL A 17 -9.84 -8.17 4.65
N ASN A 18 -8.58 -8.49 4.40
CA ASN A 18 -7.87 -9.58 5.08
C ASN A 18 -6.91 -9.10 6.18
N GLU A 19 -6.92 -7.81 6.50
CA GLU A 19 -6.00 -7.21 7.49
C GLU A 19 -6.15 -7.83 8.86
N ASN A 20 -7.39 -8.07 9.32
CA ASN A 20 -7.65 -8.65 10.63
C ASN A 20 -7.07 -10.05 10.75
N LYS A 21 -7.25 -10.90 9.74
CA LYS A 21 -6.65 -12.24 9.70
C LYS A 21 -5.13 -12.18 9.77
N HIS A 22 -4.54 -11.27 9.00
CA HIS A 22 -3.10 -11.06 8.97
C HIS A 22 -2.55 -10.69 10.34
N THR A 23 -3.22 -9.75 11.03
CA THR A 23 -2.83 -9.30 12.36
C THR A 23 -2.93 -10.42 13.40
N ILE A 24 -4.02 -11.19 13.36
CA ILE A 24 -4.24 -12.32 14.26
C ILE A 24 -3.15 -13.38 14.08
N LEU A 25 -2.88 -13.80 12.84
CA LEU A 25 -1.86 -14.80 12.54
C LEU A 25 -0.46 -14.33 12.95
N LYS A 26 -0.15 -13.08 12.70
CA LYS A 26 1.14 -12.48 13.08
C LYS A 26 1.32 -12.47 14.60
N SER A 27 0.27 -12.15 15.35
CA SER A 27 0.32 -12.16 16.82
C SER A 27 0.49 -13.57 17.36
N LEU A 28 -0.18 -14.58 16.76
CA LEU A 28 -0.03 -15.98 17.15
C LEU A 28 1.39 -16.49 16.93
N VAL A 29 2.02 -16.13 15.84
CA VAL A 29 3.41 -16.52 15.53
C VAL A 29 4.38 -15.93 16.56
N LYS A 30 4.14 -14.70 17.00
CA LYS A 30 5.02 -14.00 17.96
C LYS A 30 4.77 -14.38 19.42
N ASN A 31 3.64 -15.02 19.73
CA ASN A 31 3.30 -15.37 21.09
C ASN A 31 4.10 -16.60 21.59
N LYS A 32 5.02 -16.36 22.50
CA LYS A 32 5.90 -17.40 23.04
C LYS A 32 5.20 -18.37 24.02
N ASN A 33 4.01 -18.01 24.52
CA ASN A 33 3.27 -18.83 25.45
C ASN A 33 2.53 -19.99 24.79
N LEU A 34 2.41 -19.97 23.47
CA LEU A 34 1.76 -21.03 22.71
C LEU A 34 2.72 -22.18 22.40
N SER A 35 2.17 -23.37 22.15
CA SER A 35 2.96 -24.54 21.77
C SER A 35 3.64 -24.32 20.41
N LYS A 36 4.77 -25.00 20.19
CA LYS A 36 5.49 -24.92 18.91
C LYS A 36 4.62 -25.34 17.73
N LEU A 37 3.78 -26.35 17.91
CA LEU A 37 2.90 -26.85 16.85
C LEU A 37 1.90 -25.77 16.41
N THR A 38 1.25 -25.11 17.37
CA THR A 38 0.31 -24.02 17.09
C THR A 38 1.00 -22.85 16.36
N ARG A 39 2.16 -22.47 16.85
CA ARG A 39 2.97 -21.39 16.23
C ARG A 39 3.42 -21.75 14.82
N TRP A 40 3.82 -22.99 14.60
CA TRP A 40 4.24 -23.47 13.29
C TRP A 40 3.07 -23.48 12.30
N ASN A 41 1.90 -23.95 12.71
CA ASN A 41 0.69 -23.91 11.89
C ASN A 41 0.29 -22.47 11.52
N ALA A 42 0.37 -21.54 12.48
CA ALA A 42 0.09 -20.13 12.24
C ALA A 42 1.10 -19.52 11.25
N SER A 43 2.37 -19.87 11.38
CA SER A 43 3.42 -19.44 10.46
C SER A 43 3.18 -19.94 9.04
N TRP A 44 2.79 -21.20 8.89
CA TRP A 44 2.47 -21.78 7.59
C TRP A 44 1.28 -21.08 6.92
N LEU A 45 0.21 -20.84 7.69
CA LEU A 45 -0.95 -20.10 7.21
C LEU A 45 -0.57 -18.68 6.82
N LEU A 46 0.28 -18.03 7.61
CA LEU A 46 0.75 -16.67 7.34
C LEU A 46 1.54 -16.60 6.04
N THR A 47 2.45 -17.55 5.78
CA THR A 47 3.22 -17.57 4.53
C THR A 47 2.34 -17.75 3.30
N ASN A 48 1.35 -18.63 3.36
CA ASN A 48 0.41 -18.83 2.25
C ASN A 48 -0.47 -17.61 2.02
N PHE A 49 -0.88 -16.96 3.10
CA PHE A 49 -1.72 -15.76 3.06
C PHE A 49 -0.96 -14.53 2.56
N PHE A 50 0.33 -14.43 2.93
CA PHE A 50 1.17 -13.27 2.61
C PHE A 50 1.39 -13.07 1.13
N THR A 51 1.46 -14.14 0.34
CA THR A 51 1.76 -14.03 -1.09
C THR A 51 0.71 -13.21 -1.85
N LEU A 52 -0.55 -13.22 -1.37
CA LEU A 52 -1.67 -12.56 -2.03
C LEU A 52 -2.08 -11.24 -1.39
N HIS A 53 -1.86 -11.08 -0.08
CA HIS A 53 -2.45 -9.98 0.69
C HIS A 53 -1.42 -9.20 1.52
N ASN A 54 -0.15 -9.24 1.13
CA ASN A 54 0.92 -8.55 1.85
C ASN A 54 0.87 -7.05 1.57
N PRO A 55 0.92 -6.18 2.62
CA PRO A 55 0.96 -4.73 2.41
C PRO A 55 2.20 -4.24 1.67
N THR A 56 3.28 -5.03 1.64
CA THR A 56 4.49 -4.67 0.90
C THR A 56 4.39 -4.91 -0.59
N THR A 57 3.36 -5.61 -1.07
CA THR A 57 3.18 -5.90 -2.51
C THR A 57 2.70 -4.69 -3.30
N PHE A 58 1.98 -3.78 -2.67
CA PHE A 58 1.53 -2.57 -3.35
C PHE A 58 2.47 -1.39 -3.06
N SER A 59 2.61 -0.52 -4.02
CA SER A 59 3.48 0.65 -3.94
C SER A 59 2.64 1.92 -4.15
N ASN A 60 3.15 3.04 -3.63
CA ASN A 60 2.52 4.33 -3.87
C ASN A 60 2.63 4.70 -5.34
N ARG A 61 1.53 5.11 -5.93
CA ARG A 61 1.45 5.52 -7.33
C ARG A 61 0.78 6.87 -7.45
N CYS A 62 1.17 7.62 -8.47
CA CYS A 62 0.50 8.88 -8.80
C CYS A 62 -0.96 8.62 -9.15
N VAL A 63 -1.87 9.41 -8.58
CA VAL A 63 -3.31 9.26 -8.83
C VAL A 63 -3.72 9.65 -10.25
N VAL A 64 -2.91 10.45 -10.94
CA VAL A 64 -3.19 10.91 -12.30
C VAL A 64 -2.47 10.05 -13.34
N SER A 65 -1.16 9.83 -13.18
CA SER A 65 -0.32 9.15 -14.19
C SER A 65 0.02 7.71 -13.86
N ALA A 66 -0.29 7.24 -12.65
CA ALA A 66 0.01 5.89 -12.15
C ALA A 66 1.52 5.55 -12.08
N ARG A 67 2.39 6.54 -12.12
CA ARG A 67 3.84 6.34 -11.99
C ARG A 67 4.23 6.03 -10.55
N LYS A 68 5.21 5.15 -10.38
CA LYS A 68 5.80 4.82 -9.08
C LYS A 68 6.94 5.75 -8.67
N ASN A 69 7.69 6.24 -9.66
CA ASN A 69 8.95 6.94 -9.43
C ASN A 69 8.73 8.39 -9.05
N ILE A 70 9.54 8.87 -8.10
CA ILE A 70 9.57 10.27 -7.68
C ILE A 70 8.16 10.79 -7.36
N LEU A 71 7.57 10.18 -6.36
CA LEU A 71 6.21 10.49 -5.93
C LEU A 71 6.25 11.41 -4.70
N ASN A 72 5.48 12.47 -4.73
CA ASN A 72 5.25 13.30 -3.55
C ASN A 72 4.21 12.62 -2.66
N LYS A 73 4.62 12.23 -1.45
CA LYS A 73 3.74 11.51 -0.51
C LYS A 73 2.55 12.34 -0.04
N HIS A 74 2.73 13.64 0.10
CA HIS A 74 1.67 14.54 0.56
C HIS A 74 0.52 14.63 -0.43
N PHE A 75 0.85 14.89 -1.69
CA PHE A 75 -0.15 15.10 -2.73
C PHE A 75 -0.47 13.84 -3.52
N LYS A 76 0.31 12.78 -3.33
CA LYS A 76 0.19 11.51 -4.07
C LYS A 76 0.24 11.72 -5.58
N LEU A 77 1.10 12.66 -6.00
CA LEU A 77 1.29 13.03 -7.39
C LEU A 77 2.76 12.84 -7.79
N SER A 78 3.00 12.45 -9.03
CA SER A 78 4.34 12.41 -9.58
C SER A 78 4.87 13.83 -9.77
N ARG A 79 6.20 13.96 -9.93
CA ARG A 79 6.85 15.26 -10.11
C ARG A 79 6.22 16.08 -11.22
N LEU A 80 6.05 15.49 -12.39
CA LEU A 80 5.50 16.19 -13.56
C LEU A 80 4.03 16.57 -13.36
N SER A 81 3.22 15.66 -12.82
CA SER A 81 1.83 15.93 -12.53
C SER A 81 1.65 17.02 -11.49
N LEU A 82 2.49 17.01 -10.46
CA LEU A 82 2.47 18.02 -9.41
C LEU A 82 2.78 19.41 -9.97
N LEU A 83 3.84 19.52 -10.79
CA LEU A 83 4.21 20.79 -11.42
C LEU A 83 3.10 21.32 -12.33
N LYS A 84 2.49 20.43 -13.10
CA LYS A 84 1.43 20.79 -14.02
C LYS A 84 0.20 21.36 -13.28
N ILE A 85 -0.20 20.71 -12.21
CA ILE A 85 -1.34 21.14 -11.39
C ILE A 85 -1.01 22.42 -10.62
N ALA A 86 0.21 22.53 -10.09
CA ALA A 86 0.66 23.71 -9.38
C ALA A 86 0.66 24.97 -10.27
N ARG A 87 1.09 24.82 -11.53
CA ARG A 87 1.09 25.92 -12.51
C ARG A 87 -0.32 26.39 -12.83
N LYS A 88 -1.31 25.49 -12.76
CA LYS A 88 -2.72 25.85 -12.97
C LYS A 88 -3.36 26.50 -11.74
N GLY A 89 -2.65 26.53 -10.61
CA GLY A 89 -3.16 27.10 -9.36
C GLY A 89 -4.26 26.28 -8.68
N LEU A 90 -4.33 24.99 -8.99
CA LEU A 90 -5.37 24.11 -8.43
C LEU A 90 -5.07 23.63 -7.01
N ILE A 91 -3.83 23.75 -6.55
CA ILE A 91 -3.44 23.36 -5.20
C ILE A 91 -3.57 24.57 -4.28
N PHE A 92 -4.49 24.46 -3.31
CA PHE A 92 -4.75 25.52 -2.36
C PHE A 92 -3.55 25.76 -1.43
N GLY A 93 -3.14 27.02 -1.27
CA GLY A 93 -2.05 27.40 -0.37
C GLY A 93 -0.65 27.20 -0.93
N LEU A 94 -0.51 26.59 -2.10
CA LEU A 94 0.80 26.41 -2.74
C LEU A 94 1.19 27.66 -3.51
N LYS A 95 2.29 28.28 -3.08
CA LYS A 95 2.83 29.48 -3.74
C LYS A 95 4.02 29.09 -4.61
N LYS A 96 4.08 29.68 -5.80
CA LYS A 96 5.22 29.51 -6.69
C LYS A 96 6.39 30.31 -6.11
N SER A 97 7.49 29.62 -5.78
CA SER A 97 8.73 30.30 -5.40
C SER A 97 9.47 30.74 -6.65
N MET A 98 9.90 31.99 -6.65
CA MET A 98 10.73 32.51 -7.73
C MET A 98 12.17 32.56 -7.30
#